data_33aadcf79a285178a30f74eb97284803
#
_entry.id   33aadcf79a285178a30f74eb97284803
#
_cell.length_a   1.000
_cell.length_b   1.000
_cell.length_c   1.000
_cell.angle_alpha   90.00
_cell.angle_beta   90.00
_cell.angle_gamma   90.00
#
_symmetry.space_group_name_H-M   'P 1'
#
loop_
_entity.id
_entity.type
_entity.pdbx_description
1 polymer ?
#
loop_
_entity_poly.entity_id
_entity_poly.type
_entity_poly.pdbx_seq_one_letter_code
_entity_poly.pdbx_strand_id
1 'polypeptide(L)'
;MVTKEGILTGKSIIFDEKIIDIIDDNEIHKYSPDEKIDANGNYVFPGFIDIHIHGAGGFDTMDGTAEALENISKTIATKGVTGFLPTTMTMDKSSILAALDNVRNAMENGVSGAEILGVHMEGPFINVEKMGAQNPEYIMKPDYDLVKDYLDIIKIITLAPEEDKNHEFIKKLNEDVVLSIGHTNASYEQAMDAIENGISHATHTFNAMTPLNHRSPGVIGAVMNTDISCELIADCIHVHPGAFNVLIKVKGDEKVILVTDSMRAGCIKEGIYDLGGQEVIVKDGAARLRTGSLAGSVLTLNVALKNIVENTDLNFSQAANMICQNPANLLGLGDSKGSISIGKDADFAILNEEYKVEKTILAGNIIWDGEN
;
A
#
# COMPACT_ATOMS: atom_id res chain seq x y z
N MET A 1 -4.28 18.99 -13.32
CA MET A 1 -4.42 18.36 -12.00
C MET A 1 -5.41 17.20 -12.13
N VAL A 2 -5.15 16.10 -11.48
CA VAL A 2 -6.00 14.90 -11.49
C VAL A 2 -6.94 14.97 -10.30
N THR A 3 -8.23 14.98 -10.56
CA THR A 3 -9.28 15.05 -9.54
C THR A 3 -10.25 13.87 -9.70
N LYS A 4 -11.16 13.70 -8.76
CA LYS A 4 -12.20 12.67 -8.83
C LYS A 4 -13.10 12.80 -10.07
N GLU A 5 -13.35 14.05 -10.51
CA GLU A 5 -14.21 14.37 -11.65
C GLU A 5 -13.50 14.27 -13.01
N GLY A 6 -12.18 14.16 -13.02
CA GLY A 6 -11.38 14.12 -14.24
C GLY A 6 -10.11 14.97 -14.16
N ILE A 7 -9.51 15.23 -15.32
CA ILE A 7 -8.30 16.07 -15.41
C ILE A 7 -8.74 17.52 -15.62
N LEU A 8 -8.38 18.38 -14.68
CA LEU A 8 -8.56 19.83 -14.77
C LEU A 8 -7.29 20.49 -15.30
N THR A 9 -7.45 21.38 -16.29
CA THR A 9 -6.37 22.19 -16.88
C THR A 9 -6.61 23.68 -16.63
N GLY A 10 -5.57 24.51 -16.71
CA GLY A 10 -5.69 25.96 -16.52
C GLY A 10 -6.06 26.34 -15.08
N LYS A 11 -5.64 25.53 -14.11
CA LYS A 11 -5.89 25.71 -12.68
C LYS A 11 -4.59 25.77 -11.89
N SER A 12 -4.59 26.59 -10.85
CA SER A 12 -3.53 26.66 -9.84
C SER A 12 -4.06 26.28 -8.48
N ILE A 13 -3.24 25.59 -7.69
CA ILE A 13 -3.53 25.21 -6.30
C ILE A 13 -2.83 26.21 -5.39
N ILE A 14 -3.57 26.81 -4.48
CA ILE A 14 -3.04 27.66 -3.41
C ILE A 14 -3.00 26.82 -2.15
N PHE A 15 -1.84 26.71 -1.53
CA PHE A 15 -1.65 25.87 -0.37
C PHE A 15 -0.55 26.40 0.57
N ASP A 16 -0.63 25.99 1.81
CA ASP A 16 0.44 25.88 2.80
C ASP A 16 0.58 24.40 3.19
N GLU A 17 0.46 24.03 4.45
CA GLU A 17 0.34 22.61 4.86
C GLU A 17 -0.95 21.97 4.34
N LYS A 18 -1.97 22.80 4.04
CA LYS A 18 -3.27 22.38 3.50
C LYS A 18 -3.62 23.14 2.22
N ILE A 19 -4.47 22.52 1.43
CA ILE A 19 -5.04 23.17 0.23
C ILE A 19 -6.01 24.26 0.67
N ILE A 20 -5.66 25.51 0.35
CA ILE A 20 -6.42 26.71 0.72
C ILE A 20 -7.46 27.03 -0.35
N ASP A 21 -7.05 26.97 -1.63
CA ASP A 21 -7.93 27.30 -2.75
C ASP A 21 -7.49 26.60 -4.06
N ILE A 22 -8.41 26.50 -5.00
CA ILE A 22 -8.18 25.99 -6.36
C ILE A 22 -8.78 27.01 -7.33
N ILE A 23 -7.93 27.75 -8.02
CA ILE A 23 -8.31 28.92 -8.81
C ILE A 23 -7.99 28.73 -10.30
N ASP A 24 -8.57 29.59 -11.15
CA ASP A 24 -8.12 29.71 -12.53
C ASP A 24 -6.74 30.37 -12.60
N ASP A 25 -5.88 29.94 -13.52
CA ASP A 25 -4.50 30.46 -13.64
C ASP A 25 -4.45 31.98 -13.84
N ASN A 26 -5.47 32.56 -14.48
CA ASN A 26 -5.59 34.00 -14.67
C ASN A 26 -5.87 34.76 -13.37
N GLU A 27 -6.25 34.09 -12.29
CA GLU A 27 -6.55 34.68 -10.99
C GLU A 27 -5.36 34.63 -10.01
N ILE A 28 -4.24 34.00 -10.38
CA ILE A 28 -3.05 33.85 -9.52
C ILE A 28 -2.53 35.22 -9.01
N HIS A 29 -2.79 36.30 -9.75
CA HIS A 29 -2.41 37.66 -9.36
C HIS A 29 -3.11 38.15 -8.07
N LYS A 30 -4.18 37.50 -7.64
CA LYS A 30 -4.89 37.78 -6.37
C LYS A 30 -4.12 37.30 -5.15
N TYR A 31 -3.14 36.46 -5.33
CA TYR A 31 -2.32 35.86 -4.28
C TYR A 31 -0.87 36.35 -4.37
N SER A 32 -0.17 36.37 -3.24
CA SER A 32 1.25 36.73 -3.17
C SER A 32 1.98 35.57 -2.46
N PRO A 33 2.22 34.46 -3.15
CA PRO A 33 2.89 33.31 -2.56
C PRO A 33 4.37 33.60 -2.34
N ASP A 34 4.95 33.00 -1.29
CA ASP A 34 6.38 33.04 -1.03
C ASP A 34 7.16 32.23 -2.07
N GLU A 35 6.57 31.11 -2.55
CA GLU A 35 7.15 30.23 -3.55
C GLU A 35 6.10 29.85 -4.62
N LYS A 36 6.59 29.53 -5.82
CA LYS A 36 5.78 28.99 -6.92
C LYS A 36 6.42 27.72 -7.45
N ILE A 37 5.62 26.65 -7.50
CA ILE A 37 6.02 25.40 -8.11
C ILE A 37 5.31 25.30 -9.47
N ASP A 38 6.10 25.30 -10.55
CA ASP A 38 5.57 25.08 -11.90
C ASP A 38 5.52 23.59 -12.19
N ALA A 39 4.35 23.07 -12.50
CA ALA A 39 4.17 21.69 -12.92
C ALA A 39 4.67 21.44 -14.35
N ASN A 40 5.05 22.49 -15.12
CA ASN A 40 5.60 22.41 -16.49
C ASN A 40 4.72 21.58 -17.45
N GLY A 41 3.40 21.63 -17.29
CA GLY A 41 2.46 20.82 -18.10
C GLY A 41 2.31 19.38 -17.65
N ASN A 42 3.03 18.95 -16.63
CA ASN A 42 2.93 17.62 -16.04
C ASN A 42 1.62 17.41 -15.27
N TYR A 43 1.28 16.16 -14.97
CA TYR A 43 0.12 15.80 -14.18
C TYR A 43 0.38 16.02 -12.70
N VAL A 44 -0.50 16.73 -12.01
CA VAL A 44 -0.49 16.86 -10.56
C VAL A 44 -1.53 15.88 -10.00
N PHE A 45 -1.06 14.85 -9.30
CA PHE A 45 -1.88 13.88 -8.58
C PHE A 45 -1.95 14.24 -7.09
N PRO A 46 -2.97 13.77 -6.35
CA PRO A 46 -2.84 13.64 -4.90
C PRO A 46 -1.62 12.78 -4.57
N GLY A 47 -1.01 12.97 -3.43
CA GLY A 47 0.08 12.11 -2.96
C GLY A 47 -0.33 10.64 -2.90
N PHE A 48 0.56 9.74 -3.30
CA PHE A 48 0.30 8.30 -3.30
C PHE A 48 0.44 7.73 -1.88
N ILE A 49 -0.39 6.72 -1.57
CA ILE A 49 -0.38 6.04 -0.28
C ILE A 49 -0.16 4.54 -0.50
N ASP A 50 0.95 4.00 0.03
CA ASP A 50 1.27 2.58 -0.06
C ASP A 50 0.98 1.88 1.26
N ILE A 51 -0.07 1.08 1.31
CA ILE A 51 -0.51 0.39 2.53
C ILE A 51 0.12 -0.99 2.73
N HIS A 52 0.99 -1.43 1.79
CA HIS A 52 1.65 -2.73 1.87
C HIS A 52 3.04 -2.65 1.22
N ILE A 53 4.07 -2.45 2.05
CA ILE A 53 5.46 -2.33 1.63
C ILE A 53 6.41 -2.80 2.74
N HIS A 54 7.21 -3.82 2.47
CA HIS A 54 8.22 -4.35 3.40
C HIS A 54 9.49 -3.52 3.41
N GLY A 55 9.90 -3.03 2.23
CA GLY A 55 11.15 -2.29 2.12
C GLY A 55 11.39 -1.65 0.76
N ALA A 56 12.44 -0.84 0.70
CA ALA A 56 12.96 -0.19 -0.50
C ALA A 56 14.39 0.32 -0.26
N GLY A 57 15.14 0.61 -1.33
CA GLY A 57 16.44 1.27 -1.23
C GLY A 57 17.52 0.46 -0.51
N GLY A 58 17.36 -0.85 -0.39
CA GLY A 58 18.28 -1.75 0.33
C GLY A 58 17.88 -2.04 1.77
N PHE A 59 16.82 -1.42 2.28
CA PHE A 59 16.37 -1.49 3.67
C PHE A 59 15.00 -2.17 3.79
N ASP A 60 14.72 -2.72 4.97
CA ASP A 60 13.51 -3.46 5.28
C ASP A 60 12.93 -3.02 6.64
N THR A 61 11.62 -3.04 6.78
CA THR A 61 10.93 -2.75 8.04
C THR A 61 11.44 -3.63 9.17
N MET A 62 11.74 -4.91 8.87
CA MET A 62 12.24 -5.88 9.84
C MET A 62 13.72 -5.66 10.23
N ASP A 63 14.45 -4.73 9.60
CA ASP A 63 15.79 -4.32 10.07
C ASP A 63 15.71 -3.65 11.46
N GLY A 64 14.53 -3.14 11.86
CA GLY A 64 14.25 -2.62 13.19
C GLY A 64 15.10 -1.41 13.58
N THR A 65 15.54 -0.60 12.62
CA THR A 65 16.41 0.55 12.83
C THR A 65 15.82 1.83 12.29
N ALA A 66 16.06 2.97 12.95
CA ALA A 66 15.62 4.27 12.47
C ALA A 66 16.20 4.59 11.06
N GLU A 67 17.44 4.15 10.79
CA GLU A 67 18.08 4.30 9.47
C GLU A 67 17.26 3.60 8.38
N ALA A 68 16.74 2.41 8.64
CA ALA A 68 15.96 1.64 7.67
C ALA A 68 14.68 2.41 7.28
N LEU A 69 13.88 2.84 8.24
CA LEU A 69 12.63 3.57 7.99
C LEU A 69 12.88 4.93 7.30
N GLU A 70 13.93 5.63 7.70
CA GLU A 70 14.35 6.89 7.06
C GLU A 70 14.70 6.68 5.57
N ASN A 71 15.47 5.64 5.26
CA ASN A 71 15.87 5.37 3.86
C ASN A 71 14.69 4.83 3.03
N ILE A 72 13.84 3.97 3.58
CA ILE A 72 12.60 3.53 2.91
C ILE A 72 11.75 4.75 2.57
N SER A 73 11.45 5.60 3.56
CA SER A 73 10.65 6.81 3.43
C SER A 73 11.16 7.73 2.31
N LYS A 74 12.48 8.02 2.29
CA LYS A 74 13.11 8.84 1.23
C LYS A 74 13.04 8.17 -0.14
N THR A 75 13.30 6.87 -0.20
CA THR A 75 13.33 6.12 -1.45
C THR A 75 11.96 6.12 -2.13
N ILE A 76 10.89 5.83 -1.39
CA ILE A 76 9.54 5.79 -1.96
C ILE A 76 8.99 7.19 -2.29
N ALA A 77 9.44 8.23 -1.59
CA ALA A 77 9.14 9.61 -1.95
C ALA A 77 9.59 9.94 -3.39
N THR A 78 10.70 9.36 -3.87
CA THR A 78 11.13 9.50 -5.28
C THR A 78 10.14 8.90 -6.29
N LYS A 79 9.13 8.16 -5.82
CA LYS A 79 8.11 7.48 -6.61
C LYS A 79 6.69 8.05 -6.40
N GLY A 80 6.60 9.24 -5.76
CA GLY A 80 5.35 9.96 -5.55
C GLY A 80 4.59 9.55 -4.29
N VAL A 81 5.16 8.68 -3.46
CA VAL A 81 4.55 8.26 -2.20
C VAL A 81 4.71 9.36 -1.16
N THR A 82 3.61 9.80 -0.58
CA THR A 82 3.55 10.78 0.51
C THR A 82 3.19 10.15 1.84
N GLY A 83 2.57 8.97 1.82
CA GLY A 83 2.24 8.23 3.03
C GLY A 83 2.36 6.72 2.82
N PHE A 84 2.77 5.98 3.85
CA PHE A 84 2.89 4.53 3.75
C PHE A 84 2.71 3.81 5.09
N LEU A 85 2.46 2.50 5.01
CA LEU A 85 2.49 1.59 6.15
C LEU A 85 3.72 0.69 6.02
N PRO A 86 4.80 0.91 6.80
CA PRO A 86 5.84 -0.11 6.96
C PRO A 86 5.19 -1.44 7.31
N THR A 87 5.50 -2.49 6.53
CA THR A 87 4.86 -3.79 6.66
C THR A 87 5.81 -4.79 7.29
N THR A 88 5.37 -5.44 8.39
CA THR A 88 6.15 -6.48 9.05
C THR A 88 6.04 -7.81 8.31
N MET A 89 6.89 -8.77 8.66
CA MET A 89 6.85 -10.13 8.16
C MET A 89 6.68 -11.15 9.29
N THR A 90 6.39 -12.40 8.93
CA THR A 90 6.41 -13.53 9.84
C THR A 90 7.85 -13.83 10.28
N MET A 91 8.18 -13.36 11.48
CA MET A 91 9.47 -13.56 12.16
C MET A 91 9.25 -13.92 13.62
N ASP A 92 10.33 -14.17 14.36
CA ASP A 92 10.22 -14.39 15.80
C ASP A 92 9.60 -13.17 16.53
N LYS A 93 8.95 -13.45 17.66
CA LYS A 93 8.20 -12.43 18.41
C LYS A 93 9.06 -11.21 18.78
N SER A 94 10.33 -11.43 19.13
CA SER A 94 11.22 -10.31 19.52
C SER A 94 11.55 -9.40 18.35
N SER A 95 11.74 -9.96 17.16
CA SER A 95 11.98 -9.18 15.93
C SER A 95 10.75 -8.37 15.52
N ILE A 96 9.55 -8.96 15.60
CA ILE A 96 8.29 -8.25 15.32
C ILE A 96 8.11 -7.07 16.29
N LEU A 97 8.28 -7.32 17.60
CA LEU A 97 8.14 -6.26 18.61
C LEU A 97 9.19 -5.14 18.43
N ALA A 98 10.43 -5.50 18.10
CA ALA A 98 11.48 -4.52 17.82
C ALA A 98 11.14 -3.65 16.57
N ALA A 99 10.58 -4.25 15.53
CA ALA A 99 10.11 -3.51 14.36
C ALA A 99 8.95 -2.56 14.71
N LEU A 100 7.96 -3.03 15.49
CA LEU A 100 6.84 -2.20 15.95
C LEU A 100 7.31 -1.03 16.83
N ASP A 101 8.21 -1.27 17.79
CA ASP A 101 8.81 -0.21 18.61
C ASP A 101 9.57 0.81 17.76
N ASN A 102 10.31 0.35 16.75
CA ASN A 102 11.04 1.23 15.84
C ASN A 102 10.10 2.09 15.01
N VAL A 103 8.99 1.52 14.49
CA VAL A 103 7.98 2.30 13.75
C VAL A 103 7.32 3.33 14.66
N ARG A 104 6.94 2.98 15.90
CA ARG A 104 6.38 3.94 16.86
C ARG A 104 7.33 5.10 17.09
N ASN A 105 8.61 4.81 17.35
CA ASN A 105 9.64 5.83 17.52
C ASN A 105 9.79 6.72 16.27
N ALA A 106 9.72 6.14 15.07
CA ALA A 106 9.82 6.90 13.83
C ALA A 106 8.59 7.77 13.59
N MET A 107 7.38 7.33 13.98
CA MET A 107 6.18 8.16 13.93
C MET A 107 6.25 9.35 14.89
N GLU A 108 6.81 9.16 16.09
CA GLU A 108 6.97 10.23 17.09
C GLU A 108 8.03 11.25 16.70
N ASN A 109 9.14 10.82 16.08
CA ASN A 109 10.25 11.69 15.73
C ASN A 109 10.18 12.26 14.30
N GLY A 110 9.31 11.70 13.46
CA GLY A 110 9.22 12.00 12.03
C GLY A 110 10.31 11.31 11.19
N VAL A 111 10.09 11.30 9.88
CA VAL A 111 11.03 10.86 8.84
C VAL A 111 11.10 11.94 7.76
N SER A 112 12.18 11.98 6.97
CA SER A 112 12.42 13.09 6.03
C SER A 112 11.75 12.92 4.65
N GLY A 113 11.18 11.74 4.36
CA GLY A 113 10.49 11.43 3.10
C GLY A 113 8.99 11.28 3.28
N ALA A 114 8.41 10.20 2.75
CA ALA A 114 7.01 9.85 2.92
C ALA A 114 6.65 9.63 4.39
N GLU A 115 5.49 10.10 4.82
CA GLU A 115 4.98 9.98 6.19
C GLU A 115 4.62 8.52 6.54
N ILE A 116 4.97 8.10 7.76
CA ILE A 116 4.54 6.81 8.30
C ILE A 116 3.13 6.99 8.89
N LEU A 117 2.13 6.35 8.27
CA LEU A 117 0.72 6.47 8.66
C LEU A 117 0.28 5.42 9.71
N GLY A 118 1.16 4.51 10.07
CA GLY A 118 0.95 3.39 10.96
C GLY A 118 1.70 2.16 10.48
N VAL A 119 1.23 0.96 10.86
CA VAL A 119 1.84 -0.33 10.50
C VAL A 119 0.83 -1.23 9.81
N HIS A 120 1.26 -1.94 8.77
CA HIS A 120 0.60 -3.15 8.30
C HIS A 120 1.33 -4.36 8.88
N MET A 121 0.66 -5.13 9.72
CA MET A 121 1.22 -6.35 10.29
C MET A 121 0.84 -7.54 9.39
N GLU A 122 1.76 -7.98 8.51
CA GLU A 122 1.56 -9.15 7.67
C GLU A 122 2.12 -10.41 8.34
N GLY A 123 1.22 -11.24 8.81
CA GLY A 123 1.59 -12.35 9.69
C GLY A 123 1.91 -11.89 11.13
N PRO A 124 2.33 -12.77 12.00
CA PRO A 124 2.64 -14.19 11.82
C PRO A 124 1.42 -15.13 11.85
N PHE A 125 0.21 -14.62 11.83
CA PHE A 125 -1.06 -15.36 11.98
C PHE A 125 -1.54 -15.94 10.65
N ILE A 126 -0.68 -16.66 9.95
CA ILE A 126 -0.89 -17.15 8.58
C ILE A 126 -0.94 -18.68 8.52
N ASN A 127 -1.38 -19.23 7.39
CA ASN A 127 -1.43 -20.66 7.16
C ASN A 127 -0.15 -21.16 6.47
N VAL A 128 0.45 -22.22 7.00
CA VAL A 128 1.71 -22.78 6.46
C VAL A 128 1.58 -23.25 5.01
N GLU A 129 0.42 -23.72 4.56
CA GLU A 129 0.20 -24.14 3.17
C GLU A 129 0.17 -22.96 2.18
N LYS A 130 0.01 -21.74 2.69
CA LYS A 130 -0.05 -20.48 1.94
C LYS A 130 1.00 -19.47 2.40
N MET A 131 2.07 -19.93 3.02
CA MET A 131 3.11 -19.08 3.58
C MET A 131 3.84 -18.19 2.54
N GLY A 132 3.84 -18.56 1.25
CA GLY A 132 4.58 -17.82 0.23
C GLY A 132 6.07 -17.75 0.52
N ALA A 133 6.59 -16.54 0.69
CA ALA A 133 7.98 -16.28 1.11
C ALA A 133 8.14 -16.10 2.63
N GLN A 134 7.08 -16.28 3.43
CA GLN A 134 7.15 -16.20 4.88
C GLN A 134 7.87 -17.42 5.47
N ASN A 135 8.56 -17.24 6.61
CA ASN A 135 9.27 -18.34 7.25
C ASN A 135 8.32 -19.22 8.09
N PRO A 136 8.15 -20.52 7.76
CA PRO A 136 7.20 -21.39 8.47
C PRO A 136 7.54 -21.61 9.93
N GLU A 137 8.80 -21.42 10.36
CA GLU A 137 9.25 -21.60 11.74
C GLU A 137 8.56 -20.62 12.71
N TYR A 138 8.17 -19.43 12.21
CA TYR A 138 7.62 -18.36 13.03
C TYR A 138 6.11 -18.17 12.87
N ILE A 139 5.44 -19.05 12.12
CA ILE A 139 3.98 -19.03 12.00
C ILE A 139 3.34 -19.32 13.35
N MET A 140 2.39 -18.49 13.76
CA MET A 140 1.66 -18.59 15.03
C MET A 140 0.15 -18.55 14.80
N LYS A 141 -0.59 -19.03 15.78
CA LYS A 141 -2.03 -18.76 15.88
C LYS A 141 -2.26 -17.30 16.27
N PRO A 142 -3.40 -16.71 15.89
CA PRO A 142 -3.78 -15.37 16.33
C PRO A 142 -3.62 -15.20 17.85
N ASP A 143 -2.83 -14.21 18.25
CA ASP A 143 -2.48 -13.92 19.64
C ASP A 143 -2.68 -12.42 19.93
N TYR A 144 -3.74 -12.10 20.69
CA TYR A 144 -4.03 -10.72 21.09
C TYR A 144 -2.92 -10.10 21.94
N ASP A 145 -2.24 -10.89 22.77
CA ASP A 145 -1.17 -10.38 23.63
C ASP A 145 0.06 -9.92 22.84
N LEU A 146 0.21 -10.34 21.58
CA LEU A 146 1.27 -9.85 20.70
C LEU A 146 0.98 -8.41 20.19
N VAL A 147 -0.29 -8.05 19.98
CA VAL A 147 -0.69 -6.82 19.30
C VAL A 147 -1.28 -5.75 20.20
N LYS A 148 -1.83 -6.11 21.36
CA LYS A 148 -2.63 -5.23 22.23
C LYS A 148 -1.94 -3.91 22.62
N ASP A 149 -0.63 -3.93 22.80
CA ASP A 149 0.16 -2.77 23.22
C ASP A 149 0.57 -1.87 22.03
N TYR A 150 0.15 -2.24 20.80
CA TYR A 150 0.51 -1.56 19.54
C TYR A 150 -0.70 -1.17 18.68
N LEU A 151 -1.93 -1.31 19.20
CA LEU A 151 -3.16 -1.00 18.46
C LEU A 151 -3.26 0.49 18.08
N ASP A 152 -2.55 1.37 18.77
CA ASP A 152 -2.44 2.78 18.43
C ASP A 152 -1.74 3.02 17.08
N ILE A 153 -0.76 2.18 16.72
CA ILE A 153 -0.01 2.31 15.47
C ILE A 153 -0.39 1.27 14.42
N ILE A 154 -0.86 0.09 14.79
CA ILE A 154 -1.29 -0.94 13.82
C ILE A 154 -2.58 -0.49 13.14
N LYS A 155 -2.56 -0.42 11.81
CA LYS A 155 -3.72 -0.06 10.98
C LYS A 155 -4.33 -1.25 10.27
N ILE A 156 -3.50 -2.21 9.86
CA ILE A 156 -3.93 -3.42 9.15
C ILE A 156 -3.27 -4.63 9.79
N ILE A 157 -4.03 -5.71 9.97
CA ILE A 157 -3.50 -7.04 10.31
C ILE A 157 -3.94 -8.04 9.26
N THR A 158 -2.97 -8.63 8.55
CA THR A 158 -3.20 -9.73 7.62
C THR A 158 -3.14 -11.06 8.38
N LEU A 159 -4.18 -11.87 8.23
CA LEU A 159 -4.29 -13.17 8.88
C LEU A 159 -5.02 -14.22 8.04
N ALA A 160 -4.75 -15.49 8.36
CA ALA A 160 -5.51 -16.65 7.89
C ALA A 160 -6.67 -16.93 8.84
N PRO A 161 -7.92 -16.65 8.48
CA PRO A 161 -9.06 -16.74 9.41
C PRO A 161 -9.35 -18.15 9.90
N GLU A 162 -9.00 -19.19 9.14
CA GLU A 162 -9.13 -20.59 9.56
C GLU A 162 -8.22 -20.95 10.73
N GLU A 163 -7.21 -20.11 11.02
CA GLU A 163 -6.30 -20.24 12.15
C GLU A 163 -6.85 -19.58 13.43
N ASP A 164 -7.90 -18.73 13.30
CA ASP A 164 -8.58 -18.05 14.41
C ASP A 164 -9.80 -18.86 14.90
N LYS A 165 -9.63 -19.56 16.00
CA LYS A 165 -10.69 -20.39 16.56
C LYS A 165 -11.92 -19.56 16.96
N ASN A 166 -13.09 -19.90 16.40
CA ASN A 166 -14.37 -19.23 16.65
C ASN A 166 -14.34 -17.72 16.34
N HIS A 167 -13.35 -17.24 15.56
CA HIS A 167 -13.12 -15.84 15.25
C HIS A 167 -12.98 -14.96 16.50
N GLU A 168 -12.32 -15.48 17.54
CA GLU A 168 -12.16 -14.74 18.81
C GLU A 168 -11.25 -13.52 18.65
N PHE A 169 -10.17 -13.66 17.87
CA PHE A 169 -9.26 -12.56 17.56
C PHE A 169 -9.93 -11.53 16.63
N ILE A 170 -10.58 -12.01 15.57
CA ILE A 170 -11.30 -11.16 14.61
C ILE A 170 -12.36 -10.31 15.32
N LYS A 171 -13.26 -10.95 16.11
CA LYS A 171 -14.32 -10.26 16.85
C LYS A 171 -13.81 -9.24 17.87
N LYS A 172 -12.61 -9.47 18.40
CA LYS A 172 -12.01 -8.62 19.40
C LYS A 172 -11.41 -7.34 18.81
N LEU A 173 -10.98 -7.38 17.54
CA LEU A 173 -10.18 -6.31 16.93
C LEU A 173 -10.85 -5.61 15.74
N ASN A 174 -11.99 -6.08 15.26
CA ASN A 174 -12.64 -5.59 14.04
C ASN A 174 -13.11 -4.13 14.11
N GLU A 175 -13.20 -3.53 15.31
CA GLU A 175 -13.53 -2.12 15.50
C GLU A 175 -12.27 -1.24 15.66
N ASP A 176 -11.12 -1.85 15.98
CA ASP A 176 -9.88 -1.13 16.27
C ASP A 176 -8.95 -1.02 15.06
N VAL A 177 -8.87 -2.09 14.24
CA VAL A 177 -7.96 -2.19 13.10
C VAL A 177 -8.64 -2.83 11.90
N VAL A 178 -8.13 -2.57 10.70
CA VAL A 178 -8.55 -3.27 9.48
C VAL A 178 -8.03 -4.71 9.53
N LEU A 179 -8.93 -5.68 9.56
CA LEU A 179 -8.58 -7.09 9.46
C LEU A 179 -8.63 -7.55 8.01
N SER A 180 -7.51 -8.07 7.52
CA SER A 180 -7.32 -8.46 6.13
C SER A 180 -7.10 -9.96 5.99
N ILE A 181 -7.85 -10.59 5.08
CA ILE A 181 -7.67 -11.99 4.75
C ILE A 181 -6.50 -12.17 3.77
N GLY A 182 -5.46 -12.89 4.18
CA GLY A 182 -4.28 -13.17 3.37
C GLY A 182 -3.50 -14.36 3.89
N HIS A 183 -2.61 -14.92 3.06
CA HIS A 183 -1.81 -16.10 3.41
C HIS A 183 -2.64 -17.23 4.02
N THR A 184 -3.74 -17.57 3.36
CA THR A 184 -4.84 -18.38 3.90
C THR A 184 -5.20 -19.55 2.98
N ASN A 185 -5.43 -20.70 3.56
CA ASN A 185 -5.98 -21.88 2.91
C ASN A 185 -7.47 -22.09 3.19
N ALA A 186 -8.16 -21.04 3.63
CA ALA A 186 -9.59 -21.07 3.93
C ALA A 186 -10.43 -21.53 2.72
N SER A 187 -11.50 -22.27 2.99
CA SER A 187 -12.55 -22.52 2.00
C SER A 187 -13.37 -21.26 1.75
N TYR A 188 -14.22 -21.28 0.75
CA TYR A 188 -15.18 -20.18 0.50
C TYR A 188 -16.06 -19.91 1.72
N GLU A 189 -16.59 -20.97 2.35
CA GLU A 189 -17.47 -20.88 3.50
C GLU A 189 -16.75 -20.31 4.73
N GLN A 190 -15.50 -20.73 4.98
CA GLN A 190 -14.67 -20.19 6.06
C GLN A 190 -14.34 -18.70 5.83
N ALA A 191 -14.03 -18.31 4.59
CA ALA A 191 -13.79 -16.92 4.25
C ALA A 191 -15.04 -16.05 4.41
N MET A 192 -16.21 -16.54 3.96
CA MET A 192 -17.50 -15.85 4.15
C MET A 192 -17.83 -15.66 5.62
N ASP A 193 -17.70 -16.72 6.43
CA ASP A 193 -17.93 -16.66 7.88
C ASP A 193 -16.99 -15.64 8.56
N ALA A 194 -15.72 -15.60 8.17
CA ALA A 194 -14.77 -14.63 8.71
C ALA A 194 -15.10 -13.17 8.31
N ILE A 195 -15.56 -12.96 7.08
CA ILE A 195 -16.03 -11.64 6.61
C ILE A 195 -17.27 -11.19 7.39
N GLU A 196 -18.23 -12.07 7.62
CA GLU A 196 -19.41 -11.80 8.45
C GLU A 196 -19.03 -11.47 9.92
N ASN A 197 -17.88 -11.94 10.39
CA ASN A 197 -17.40 -11.70 11.75
C ASN A 197 -16.42 -10.53 11.86
N GLY A 198 -16.06 -9.84 10.76
CA GLY A 198 -15.33 -8.57 10.85
C GLY A 198 -14.11 -8.39 9.95
N ILE A 199 -13.76 -9.37 9.11
CA ILE A 199 -12.75 -9.13 8.07
C ILE A 199 -13.34 -8.17 7.03
N SER A 200 -12.61 -7.09 6.71
CA SER A 200 -13.06 -6.00 5.84
C SER A 200 -12.15 -5.73 4.64
N HIS A 201 -11.03 -6.45 4.54
CA HIS A 201 -10.02 -6.27 3.51
C HIS A 201 -9.44 -7.61 3.04
N ALA A 202 -8.80 -7.63 1.86
CA ALA A 202 -8.06 -8.79 1.34
C ALA A 202 -6.68 -8.37 0.85
N THR A 203 -5.65 -9.01 1.37
CA THR A 203 -4.24 -8.75 1.10
C THR A 203 -3.84 -9.34 -0.24
N HIS A 204 -3.07 -8.60 -1.06
CA HIS A 204 -2.48 -9.00 -2.36
C HIS A 204 -3.30 -10.06 -3.13
N THR A 205 -4.56 -9.73 -3.41
CA THR A 205 -5.58 -10.63 -3.98
C THR A 205 -5.04 -11.48 -5.13
N PHE A 206 -5.41 -12.75 -5.15
CA PHE A 206 -4.93 -13.87 -5.95
C PHE A 206 -3.67 -14.56 -5.41
N ASN A 207 -2.80 -13.87 -4.68
CA ASN A 207 -1.54 -14.42 -4.18
C ASN A 207 -1.72 -15.04 -2.80
N ALA A 208 -1.10 -16.19 -2.57
CA ALA A 208 -1.16 -16.92 -1.30
C ALA A 208 -2.60 -17.17 -0.76
N MET A 209 -3.57 -17.41 -1.65
CA MET A 209 -4.99 -17.68 -1.35
C MET A 209 -5.48 -18.93 -2.07
N THR A 210 -6.63 -19.48 -1.64
CA THR A 210 -7.34 -20.52 -2.39
C THR A 210 -7.96 -19.93 -3.64
N PRO A 211 -7.72 -20.53 -4.84
CA PRO A 211 -8.10 -19.94 -6.12
C PRO A 211 -9.60 -20.05 -6.40
N LEU A 212 -10.10 -19.21 -7.32
CA LEU A 212 -11.44 -19.29 -7.83
C LEU A 212 -11.62 -20.51 -8.73
N ASN A 213 -12.43 -21.46 -8.29
CA ASN A 213 -12.91 -22.58 -9.10
C ASN A 213 -14.44 -22.64 -9.02
N HIS A 214 -15.11 -22.92 -10.12
CA HIS A 214 -16.58 -22.87 -10.23
C HIS A 214 -17.34 -23.84 -9.28
N ARG A 215 -16.67 -24.85 -8.74
CA ARG A 215 -17.23 -25.79 -7.74
C ARG A 215 -16.63 -25.63 -6.35
N SER A 216 -15.56 -24.84 -6.21
CA SER A 216 -14.89 -24.52 -4.95
C SER A 216 -14.33 -23.10 -5.09
N PRO A 217 -15.14 -22.05 -4.87
CA PRO A 217 -14.78 -20.69 -5.22
C PRO A 217 -13.58 -20.14 -4.43
N GLY A 218 -13.29 -20.74 -3.28
CA GLY A 218 -12.16 -20.35 -2.43
C GLY A 218 -12.27 -18.93 -1.88
N VAL A 219 -11.17 -18.45 -1.33
CA VAL A 219 -11.07 -17.07 -0.81
C VAL A 219 -11.30 -16.05 -1.91
N ILE A 220 -10.76 -16.28 -3.11
CA ILE A 220 -10.97 -15.36 -4.24
C ILE A 220 -12.46 -15.20 -4.56
N GLY A 221 -13.23 -16.30 -4.52
CA GLY A 221 -14.68 -16.24 -4.70
C GLY A 221 -15.38 -15.44 -3.60
N ALA A 222 -14.96 -15.58 -2.35
CA ALA A 222 -15.52 -14.81 -1.23
C ALA A 222 -15.19 -13.30 -1.38
N VAL A 223 -13.95 -12.95 -1.71
CA VAL A 223 -13.54 -11.56 -1.98
C VAL A 223 -14.37 -10.95 -3.11
N MET A 224 -14.57 -11.70 -4.21
CA MET A 224 -15.36 -11.22 -5.36
C MET A 224 -16.86 -11.12 -5.08
N ASN A 225 -17.37 -11.87 -4.11
CA ASN A 225 -18.82 -11.93 -3.80
C ASN A 225 -19.25 -11.03 -2.63
N THR A 226 -18.32 -10.25 -2.07
CA THR A 226 -18.57 -9.38 -0.92
C THR A 226 -18.08 -7.95 -1.19
N ASP A 227 -18.47 -7.02 -0.31
CA ASP A 227 -18.12 -5.59 -0.42
C ASP A 227 -16.80 -5.22 0.24
N ILE A 228 -16.02 -6.17 0.77
CA ILE A 228 -14.72 -5.87 1.35
C ILE A 228 -13.78 -5.25 0.30
N SER A 229 -12.88 -4.39 0.71
CA SER A 229 -11.83 -3.87 -0.18
C SER A 229 -10.73 -4.92 -0.42
N CYS A 230 -9.90 -4.71 -1.44
CA CYS A 230 -8.86 -5.68 -1.77
C CYS A 230 -7.64 -5.03 -2.41
N GLU A 231 -6.47 -5.57 -2.10
CA GLU A 231 -5.20 -5.16 -2.69
C GLU A 231 -4.94 -5.82 -4.04
N LEU A 232 -4.20 -5.12 -4.90
CA LEU A 232 -3.71 -5.63 -6.19
C LEU A 232 -2.25 -5.20 -6.39
N ILE A 233 -1.35 -6.17 -6.57
CA ILE A 233 0.02 -5.95 -7.04
C ILE A 233 -0.03 -5.91 -8.56
N ALA A 234 0.00 -4.70 -9.13
CA ALA A 234 -0.17 -4.49 -10.58
C ALA A 234 1.17 -4.43 -11.32
N ASP A 235 2.08 -5.36 -11.05
CA ASP A 235 3.40 -5.47 -11.69
C ASP A 235 3.40 -6.31 -12.99
N CYS A 236 2.25 -6.85 -13.39
CA CYS A 236 2.09 -7.79 -14.51
C CYS A 236 2.79 -9.15 -14.34
N ILE A 237 3.35 -9.42 -13.17
CA ILE A 237 4.07 -10.66 -12.80
C ILE A 237 3.27 -11.44 -11.75
N HIS A 238 2.90 -10.81 -10.62
CA HIS A 238 2.07 -11.40 -9.57
C HIS A 238 0.66 -11.67 -10.07
N VAL A 239 0.12 -10.76 -10.86
CA VAL A 239 -1.21 -10.89 -11.48
C VAL A 239 -1.08 -10.57 -12.96
N HIS A 240 -1.53 -11.48 -13.81
CA HIS A 240 -1.54 -11.26 -15.27
C HIS A 240 -2.49 -10.10 -15.60
N PRO A 241 -2.12 -9.16 -16.49
CA PRO A 241 -2.93 -7.98 -16.82
C PRO A 241 -4.38 -8.30 -17.21
N GLY A 242 -4.60 -9.45 -17.86
CA GLY A 242 -5.96 -9.92 -18.18
C GLY A 242 -6.88 -10.15 -16.97
N ALA A 243 -6.31 -10.32 -15.76
CA ALA A 243 -7.09 -10.45 -14.53
C ALA A 243 -7.41 -9.10 -13.87
N PHE A 244 -6.71 -8.01 -14.20
CA PHE A 244 -6.99 -6.67 -13.67
C PHE A 244 -8.43 -6.24 -13.93
N ASN A 245 -8.84 -6.27 -15.22
CA ASN A 245 -10.21 -5.94 -15.61
C ASN A 245 -11.27 -6.86 -14.97
N VAL A 246 -10.94 -8.15 -14.75
CA VAL A 246 -11.88 -9.08 -14.09
C VAL A 246 -12.10 -8.64 -12.65
N LEU A 247 -11.04 -8.38 -11.88
CA LEU A 247 -11.13 -7.94 -10.50
C LEU A 247 -11.87 -6.60 -10.41
N ILE A 248 -11.48 -5.61 -11.22
CA ILE A 248 -12.05 -4.26 -11.19
C ILE A 248 -13.53 -4.27 -11.59
N LYS A 249 -13.93 -5.04 -12.60
CA LYS A 249 -15.34 -5.13 -13.02
C LYS A 249 -16.24 -5.79 -11.98
N VAL A 250 -15.69 -6.69 -11.18
CA VAL A 250 -16.47 -7.38 -10.13
C VAL A 250 -16.50 -6.55 -8.84
N LYS A 251 -15.37 -5.95 -8.45
CA LYS A 251 -15.25 -5.20 -7.19
C LYS A 251 -15.67 -3.73 -7.29
N GLY A 252 -15.59 -3.14 -8.50
CA GLY A 252 -15.56 -1.69 -8.67
C GLY A 252 -14.19 -1.10 -8.38
N ASP A 253 -13.87 0.00 -9.06
CA ASP A 253 -12.60 0.70 -8.90
C ASP A 253 -12.44 1.33 -7.49
N GLU A 254 -13.53 1.60 -6.79
CA GLU A 254 -13.51 2.15 -5.42
C GLU A 254 -13.11 1.14 -4.34
N LYS A 255 -13.10 -0.17 -4.65
CA LYS A 255 -12.78 -1.25 -3.69
C LYS A 255 -11.41 -1.87 -3.93
N VAL A 256 -10.75 -1.54 -5.03
CA VAL A 256 -9.41 -2.06 -5.34
C VAL A 256 -8.37 -1.03 -4.93
N ILE A 257 -7.34 -1.47 -4.22
CA ILE A 257 -6.21 -0.65 -3.78
C ILE A 257 -4.95 -1.22 -4.42
N LEU A 258 -4.19 -0.39 -5.13
CA LEU A 258 -2.88 -0.79 -5.64
C LEU A 258 -1.86 -0.70 -4.51
N VAL A 259 -1.10 -1.75 -4.36
CA VAL A 259 0.01 -1.84 -3.40
C VAL A 259 1.27 -2.28 -4.11
N THR A 260 2.41 -2.01 -3.51
CA THR A 260 3.67 -2.49 -4.09
C THR A 260 4.03 -3.89 -3.61
N ASP A 261 3.79 -4.22 -2.36
CA ASP A 261 4.39 -5.39 -1.72
C ASP A 261 5.91 -5.44 -2.01
N SER A 262 6.52 -4.24 -2.06
CA SER A 262 7.93 -4.09 -2.39
C SER A 262 8.80 -4.55 -1.23
N MET A 263 9.88 -5.25 -1.59
CA MET A 263 10.89 -5.67 -0.64
C MET A 263 12.14 -4.77 -0.75
N ARG A 264 13.16 -5.01 0.11
CA ARG A 264 14.37 -4.15 0.17
C ARG A 264 15.04 -3.86 -1.18
N ALA A 265 14.88 -4.70 -2.19
CA ALA A 265 15.43 -4.49 -3.52
C ALA A 265 14.64 -3.47 -4.36
N GLY A 266 13.50 -3.00 -3.89
CA GLY A 266 12.74 -1.92 -4.54
C GLY A 266 13.61 -0.69 -4.78
N CYS A 267 13.52 -0.14 -5.99
CA CYS A 267 14.28 1.05 -6.44
C CYS A 267 15.81 0.90 -6.52
N ILE A 268 16.37 -0.31 -6.40
CA ILE A 268 17.80 -0.56 -6.59
C ILE A 268 18.05 -1.61 -7.68
N LYS A 269 19.33 -1.89 -7.97
CA LYS A 269 19.71 -2.80 -9.07
C LYS A 269 19.30 -4.25 -8.78
N GLU A 270 19.16 -5.05 -9.83
CA GLU A 270 19.03 -6.50 -9.73
C GLU A 270 20.20 -7.14 -8.99
N GLY A 271 19.94 -8.27 -8.30
CA GLY A 271 20.95 -8.94 -7.50
C GLY A 271 20.35 -9.96 -6.54
N ILE A 272 21.14 -10.30 -5.53
CA ILE A 272 20.73 -11.20 -4.45
C ILE A 272 20.52 -10.37 -3.18
N TYR A 273 19.38 -10.58 -2.55
CA TYR A 273 18.91 -9.84 -1.39
C TYR A 273 18.36 -10.78 -0.34
N ASP A 274 17.94 -10.23 0.78
CA ASP A 274 17.27 -10.93 1.86
C ASP A 274 15.81 -10.45 1.97
N LEU A 275 14.91 -11.37 2.32
CA LEU A 275 13.55 -11.07 2.75
C LEU A 275 13.17 -12.04 3.88
N GLY A 276 12.98 -11.54 5.10
CA GLY A 276 12.63 -12.35 6.25
C GLY A 276 13.64 -13.46 6.56
N GLY A 277 14.95 -13.23 6.33
CA GLY A 277 16.03 -14.20 6.52
C GLY A 277 16.16 -15.22 5.38
N GLN A 278 15.43 -15.06 4.28
CA GLN A 278 15.50 -15.94 3.12
C GLN A 278 16.17 -15.22 1.93
N GLU A 279 17.04 -15.96 1.21
CA GLU A 279 17.70 -15.41 0.02
C GLU A 279 16.70 -15.24 -1.13
N VAL A 280 16.65 -14.03 -1.68
CA VAL A 280 15.82 -13.64 -2.81
C VAL A 280 16.69 -13.20 -3.98
N ILE A 281 16.42 -13.74 -5.16
CA ILE A 281 17.08 -13.36 -6.41
C ILE A 281 16.14 -12.41 -7.16
N VAL A 282 16.63 -11.18 -7.40
CA VAL A 282 15.92 -10.19 -8.23
C VAL A 282 16.52 -10.20 -9.61
N LYS A 283 15.68 -10.58 -10.60
CA LYS A 283 16.05 -10.65 -12.01
C LYS A 283 14.84 -10.42 -12.91
N ASP A 284 15.04 -9.70 -14.00
CA ASP A 284 14.00 -9.40 -15.00
C ASP A 284 12.75 -8.76 -14.34
N GLY A 285 12.96 -7.88 -13.33
CA GLY A 285 11.91 -7.19 -12.60
C GLY A 285 11.13 -8.05 -11.60
N ALA A 286 11.51 -9.33 -11.41
CA ALA A 286 10.86 -10.25 -10.47
C ALA A 286 11.78 -10.62 -9.29
N ALA A 287 11.24 -10.60 -8.08
CA ALA A 287 11.88 -11.08 -6.87
C ALA A 287 11.42 -12.52 -6.59
N ARG A 288 12.36 -13.48 -6.47
CA ARG A 288 12.04 -14.90 -6.29
C ARG A 288 12.96 -15.59 -5.29
N LEU A 289 12.39 -16.47 -4.49
CA LEU A 289 13.16 -17.45 -3.73
C LEU A 289 13.87 -18.42 -4.69
N ARG A 290 14.90 -19.12 -4.20
CA ARG A 290 15.56 -20.22 -4.96
C ARG A 290 14.60 -21.32 -5.41
N THR A 291 13.47 -21.49 -4.73
CA THR A 291 12.39 -22.43 -5.11
C THR A 291 11.61 -22.00 -6.34
N GLY A 292 11.74 -20.74 -6.76
CA GLY A 292 11.01 -20.13 -7.86
C GLY A 292 9.75 -19.35 -7.44
N SER A 293 9.31 -19.46 -6.16
CA SER A 293 8.18 -18.69 -5.64
C SER A 293 8.49 -17.18 -5.67
N LEU A 294 7.50 -16.34 -5.96
CA LEU A 294 7.60 -14.90 -5.80
C LEU A 294 7.80 -14.55 -4.32
N ALA A 295 8.54 -13.50 -4.05
CA ALA A 295 8.98 -13.10 -2.71
C ALA A 295 8.98 -11.58 -2.58
N GLY A 296 7.79 -11.02 -2.33
CA GLY A 296 7.53 -9.60 -2.50
C GLY A 296 7.76 -9.15 -3.94
N SER A 297 7.80 -7.85 -4.16
CA SER A 297 8.01 -7.26 -5.47
C SER A 297 9.18 -6.27 -5.48
N VAL A 298 9.43 -5.66 -6.65
CA VAL A 298 10.24 -4.45 -6.84
C VAL A 298 9.42 -3.36 -7.52
N LEU A 299 8.09 -3.49 -7.47
CA LEU A 299 7.13 -2.55 -8.04
C LEU A 299 7.19 -1.20 -7.32
N THR A 300 6.83 -0.14 -8.03
CA THR A 300 6.58 1.19 -7.45
C THR A 300 5.19 1.67 -7.84
N LEU A 301 4.53 2.51 -7.01
CA LEU A 301 3.14 2.91 -7.25
C LEU A 301 2.92 3.68 -8.56
N ASN A 302 3.89 4.49 -9.00
CA ASN A 302 3.82 5.15 -10.30
C ASN A 302 3.84 4.15 -11.47
N VAL A 303 4.57 3.03 -11.34
CA VAL A 303 4.56 1.93 -12.33
C VAL A 303 3.26 1.13 -12.24
N ALA A 304 2.75 0.87 -11.03
CA ALA A 304 1.44 0.25 -10.84
C ALA A 304 0.32 1.06 -11.50
N LEU A 305 0.31 2.39 -11.31
CA LEU A 305 -0.62 3.31 -11.97
C LEU A 305 -0.53 3.19 -13.49
N LYS A 306 0.69 3.25 -14.06
CA LYS A 306 0.93 3.05 -15.49
C LYS A 306 0.34 1.74 -16.00
N ASN A 307 0.66 0.64 -15.33
CA ASN A 307 0.21 -0.69 -15.73
C ASN A 307 -1.32 -0.81 -15.71
N ILE A 308 -2.00 -0.20 -14.74
CA ILE A 308 -3.47 -0.17 -14.70
C ILE A 308 -4.03 0.65 -15.87
N VAL A 309 -3.54 1.85 -16.10
CA VAL A 309 -4.02 2.71 -17.20
C VAL A 309 -3.80 2.06 -18.57
N GLU A 310 -2.65 1.40 -18.79
CA GLU A 310 -2.32 0.76 -20.07
C GLU A 310 -3.06 -0.57 -20.30
N ASN A 311 -3.52 -1.26 -19.25
CA ASN A 311 -4.08 -2.62 -19.37
C ASN A 311 -5.55 -2.71 -18.97
N THR A 312 -6.21 -1.60 -18.64
CA THR A 312 -7.64 -1.59 -18.26
C THR A 312 -8.41 -0.52 -19.02
N ASP A 313 -9.74 -0.55 -18.88
CA ASP A 313 -10.64 0.46 -19.45
C ASP A 313 -10.83 1.67 -18.49
N LEU A 314 -10.11 1.75 -17.37
CA LEU A 314 -10.23 2.84 -16.41
C LEU A 314 -9.70 4.15 -16.98
N ASN A 315 -10.39 5.23 -16.68
CA ASN A 315 -9.83 6.56 -16.92
C ASN A 315 -8.76 6.90 -15.87
N PHE A 316 -8.01 7.96 -16.13
CA PHE A 316 -6.87 8.38 -15.30
C PHE A 316 -7.25 8.65 -13.84
N SER A 317 -8.42 9.26 -13.62
CA SER A 317 -8.90 9.57 -12.26
C SER A 317 -9.30 8.33 -11.47
N GLN A 318 -9.94 7.36 -12.11
CA GLN A 318 -10.28 6.09 -11.50
C GLN A 318 -9.03 5.32 -11.09
N ALA A 319 -8.03 5.24 -11.99
CA ALA A 319 -6.76 4.60 -11.67
C ALA A 319 -6.01 5.33 -10.53
N ALA A 320 -6.04 6.66 -10.50
CA ALA A 320 -5.44 7.46 -9.43
C ALA A 320 -6.11 7.22 -8.07
N ASN A 321 -7.44 7.04 -8.04
CA ASN A 321 -8.15 6.74 -6.79
C ASN A 321 -7.65 5.45 -6.14
N MET A 322 -7.23 4.46 -6.92
CA MET A 322 -6.74 3.17 -6.40
C MET A 322 -5.41 3.29 -5.62
N ILE A 323 -4.66 4.38 -5.79
CA ILE A 323 -3.39 4.64 -5.08
C ILE A 323 -3.44 5.86 -4.17
N CYS A 324 -4.54 6.62 -4.17
CA CYS A 324 -4.68 7.85 -3.38
C CYS A 324 -5.90 7.76 -2.46
N GLN A 325 -7.12 7.87 -3.01
CA GLN A 325 -8.34 8.00 -2.22
C GLN A 325 -8.77 6.69 -1.57
N ASN A 326 -8.64 5.55 -2.26
CA ASN A 326 -9.08 4.27 -1.71
C ASN A 326 -8.25 3.86 -0.48
N PRO A 327 -6.88 3.91 -0.52
CA PRO A 327 -6.10 3.63 0.68
C PRO A 327 -6.35 4.67 1.79
N ALA A 328 -6.53 5.97 1.47
CA ALA A 328 -6.89 6.98 2.45
C ALA A 328 -8.22 6.66 3.14
N ASN A 329 -9.24 6.23 2.38
CA ASN A 329 -10.54 5.83 2.93
C ASN A 329 -10.42 4.60 3.84
N LEU A 330 -9.64 3.58 3.43
CA LEU A 330 -9.43 2.37 4.22
C LEU A 330 -8.82 2.69 5.59
N LEU A 331 -7.89 3.66 5.62
CA LEU A 331 -7.22 4.10 6.85
C LEU A 331 -8.01 5.13 7.67
N GLY A 332 -9.21 5.52 7.23
CA GLY A 332 -10.00 6.57 7.88
C GLY A 332 -9.44 7.99 7.70
N LEU A 333 -8.54 8.19 6.73
CA LEU A 333 -7.89 9.46 6.42
C LEU A 333 -8.51 10.18 5.20
N GLY A 334 -9.62 9.68 4.68
CA GLY A 334 -10.24 10.18 3.46
C GLY A 334 -10.68 11.65 3.53
N ASP A 335 -10.91 12.19 4.71
CA ASP A 335 -11.26 13.60 4.91
C ASP A 335 -10.04 14.53 4.87
N SER A 336 -8.84 14.01 5.12
CA SER A 336 -7.59 14.80 5.14
C SER A 336 -6.67 14.51 3.95
N LYS A 337 -6.67 13.31 3.41
CA LYS A 337 -5.73 12.85 2.35
C LYS A 337 -6.47 12.27 1.14
N GLY A 338 -5.72 11.89 0.10
CA GLY A 338 -6.16 11.07 -1.02
C GLY A 338 -6.83 11.81 -2.18
N SER A 339 -7.12 13.11 -2.09
CA SER A 339 -7.65 13.91 -3.21
C SER A 339 -7.25 15.37 -3.12
N ILE A 340 -7.19 16.06 -4.26
CA ILE A 340 -6.95 17.49 -4.33
C ILE A 340 -8.28 18.20 -4.09
N SER A 341 -8.51 18.63 -2.84
CA SER A 341 -9.72 19.33 -2.41
C SER A 341 -9.38 20.33 -1.31
N ILE A 342 -10.09 21.47 -1.30
CA ILE A 342 -9.88 22.53 -0.29
C ILE A 342 -10.04 21.96 1.13
N GLY A 343 -9.09 22.28 2.00
CA GLY A 343 -9.03 21.86 3.40
C GLY A 343 -8.26 20.55 3.65
N LYS A 344 -7.97 19.75 2.61
CA LYS A 344 -7.12 18.57 2.72
C LYS A 344 -5.64 18.95 2.77
N ASP A 345 -4.82 17.99 3.19
CA ASP A 345 -3.37 18.13 3.25
C ASP A 345 -2.81 18.41 1.85
N ALA A 346 -1.82 19.28 1.77
CA ALA A 346 -1.16 19.64 0.52
C ALA A 346 -0.12 18.57 0.14
N ASP A 347 -0.63 17.36 -0.16
CA ASP A 347 0.15 16.20 -0.56
C ASP A 347 -0.01 15.99 -2.07
N PHE A 348 1.10 16.09 -2.81
CA PHE A 348 1.07 15.98 -4.27
C PHE A 348 2.20 15.13 -4.83
N ALA A 349 1.90 14.41 -5.91
CA ALA A 349 2.88 13.80 -6.79
C ALA A 349 2.76 14.41 -8.19
N ILE A 350 3.85 14.97 -8.72
CA ILE A 350 3.90 15.56 -10.06
C ILE A 350 4.60 14.57 -10.99
N LEU A 351 3.87 14.07 -11.99
CA LEU A 351 4.34 13.07 -12.93
C LEU A 351 4.29 13.57 -14.36
N ASN A 352 5.30 13.23 -15.15
CA ASN A 352 5.30 13.47 -16.58
C ASN A 352 4.43 12.44 -17.34
N GLU A 353 4.33 12.57 -18.67
CA GLU A 353 3.54 11.69 -19.54
C GLU A 353 4.04 10.24 -19.56
N GLU A 354 5.30 9.99 -19.16
CA GLU A 354 5.89 8.66 -19.03
C GLU A 354 5.70 8.04 -17.63
N TYR A 355 4.90 8.69 -16.77
CA TYR A 355 4.68 8.33 -15.36
C TYR A 355 5.93 8.42 -14.48
N LYS A 356 6.97 9.11 -14.92
CA LYS A 356 8.12 9.43 -14.08
C LYS A 356 7.75 10.56 -13.11
N VAL A 357 8.08 10.38 -11.83
CA VAL A 357 7.86 11.39 -10.81
C VAL A 357 8.93 12.48 -10.95
N GLU A 358 8.48 13.72 -11.09
CA GLU A 358 9.32 14.91 -11.16
C GLU A 358 9.43 15.61 -9.79
N LYS A 359 8.32 15.64 -9.02
CA LYS A 359 8.33 16.19 -7.66
C LYS A 359 7.34 15.44 -6.77
N THR A 360 7.67 15.37 -5.49
CA THR A 360 6.76 14.90 -4.44
C THR A 360 6.69 15.94 -3.34
N ILE A 361 5.47 16.30 -2.95
CA ILE A 361 5.18 17.35 -1.97
C ILE A 361 4.35 16.71 -0.86
N LEU A 362 4.77 16.90 0.38
CA LEU A 362 4.09 16.43 1.59
C LEU A 362 3.84 17.62 2.52
N ALA A 363 2.59 17.83 2.92
CA ALA A 363 2.17 18.96 3.77
C ALA A 363 2.78 20.30 3.28
N GLY A 364 2.70 20.54 1.96
CA GLY A 364 3.20 21.74 1.31
C GLY A 364 4.72 21.80 1.08
N ASN A 365 5.50 20.88 1.63
CA ASN A 365 6.96 20.86 1.50
C ASN A 365 7.42 19.91 0.41
N ILE A 366 8.38 20.33 -0.41
CA ILE A 366 9.03 19.43 -1.40
C ILE A 366 9.91 18.43 -0.66
N ILE A 367 9.51 17.14 -0.65
CA ILE A 367 10.30 16.04 -0.07
C ILE A 367 11.13 15.29 -1.12
N TRP A 368 10.84 15.50 -2.40
CA TRP A 368 11.62 15.02 -3.54
C TRP A 368 11.54 16.00 -4.70
N ASP A 369 12.69 16.31 -5.31
CA ASP A 369 12.82 17.08 -6.53
C ASP A 369 13.75 16.35 -7.51
N GLY A 370 13.19 15.90 -8.63
CA GLY A 370 13.88 15.10 -9.64
C GLY A 370 15.02 15.82 -10.38
N GLU A 371 15.20 17.13 -10.14
CA GLU A 371 16.27 17.93 -10.73
C GLU A 371 17.60 17.87 -9.96
N ASN A 372 17.67 17.12 -8.84
CA ASN A 372 18.89 16.96 -8.04
C ASN A 372 19.52 15.58 -8.19
#